data_f794eada7ed14f61a7f93af3e8d2c71c
#
_entry.id   f794eada7ed14f61a7f93af3e8d2c71c
#
_cell.length_a   1.000
_cell.length_b   1.000
_cell.length_c   1.000
_cell.angle_alpha   90.00
_cell.angle_beta   90.00
_cell.angle_gamma   90.00
#
_symmetry.space_group_name_H-M   'P 1'
#
loop_
_entity.id
_entity.type
_entity.pdbx_description
1 polymer ?
#
loop_
_entity_poly.entity_id
_entity_poly.type
_entity_poly.pdbx_seq_one_letter_code
_entity_poly.pdbx_strand_id
1 'polypeptide(L)'
;MIINNVKLVLENEVVSGSLEVQNGEIRAFVESQSRLPEAMDGEGGWLLPGLIELHTDNLDKFFTPRPKVDWPAHSAMSSHDALMVASGITTVLDAVAIGDVRDGGDRLENLEKMINAIEETQKRGVNRAEHRLHLRCELPHHTTLPLFEKLVQREPVTLVSLMDHSPGQRQFANREKYREYYQGKYSLTDAQMQQYEEEQLALAARWSQPNRESIAALCRARKIALASHDDATHAHVAESHQLGSVIAEFPTTFEAAEASRKHGMNVLMGAPNIVRGGSHSGNVAASELAQLGLLDILSSDYYPASLLDAAFRVADDQSNRFTLPQAVKLVTKNPAQALNLQDRGVIGEGKRADLVLAHRKDNHIHIDHVWRQGKRVF
;
A
#
# COMPACT_ATOMS: atom_id res chain seq x y z
N MET A 1 16.46 18.85 -17.22
CA MET A 1 15.44 18.23 -18.08
C MET A 1 14.17 19.07 -18.01
N ILE A 2 13.55 19.32 -19.16
CA ILE A 2 12.25 20.04 -19.21
C ILE A 2 11.22 19.09 -19.83
N ILE A 3 10.07 18.97 -19.19
CA ILE A 3 8.91 18.25 -19.71
C ILE A 3 7.88 19.32 -20.10
N ASN A 4 7.53 19.35 -21.37
CA ASN A 4 6.70 20.38 -21.98
C ASN A 4 5.35 19.80 -22.43
N ASN A 5 4.37 20.67 -22.67
CA ASN A 5 3.06 20.31 -23.19
C ASN A 5 2.39 19.19 -22.37
N VAL A 6 2.20 19.45 -21.08
CA VAL A 6 1.58 18.54 -20.14
C VAL A 6 0.49 19.23 -19.32
N LYS A 7 -0.44 18.44 -18.82
CA LYS A 7 -1.39 18.83 -17.78
C LYS A 7 -0.76 18.47 -16.44
N LEU A 8 -0.27 19.47 -15.74
CA LEU A 8 0.33 19.31 -14.41
C LEU A 8 -0.78 19.12 -13.39
N VAL A 9 -0.82 17.95 -12.76
CA VAL A 9 -1.75 17.69 -11.66
C VAL A 9 -1.10 18.18 -10.38
N LEU A 10 -1.39 19.41 -10.03
CA LEU A 10 -0.92 20.04 -8.80
C LEU A 10 -1.76 19.59 -7.61
N GLU A 11 -1.43 20.08 -6.44
CA GLU A 11 -2.12 19.69 -5.21
C GLU A 11 -3.63 19.97 -5.25
N ASN A 12 -4.04 21.11 -5.80
CA ASN A 12 -5.45 21.56 -5.76
C ASN A 12 -6.03 21.88 -7.13
N GLU A 13 -5.25 21.84 -8.19
CA GLU A 13 -5.69 22.22 -9.54
C GLU A 13 -4.89 21.49 -10.62
N VAL A 14 -5.40 21.50 -11.83
CA VAL A 14 -4.69 21.00 -13.02
C VAL A 14 -4.39 22.22 -13.92
N VAL A 15 -3.13 22.40 -14.27
CA VAL A 15 -2.69 23.48 -15.16
C VAL A 15 -1.93 22.93 -16.36
N SER A 16 -2.14 23.52 -17.53
CA SER A 16 -1.38 23.16 -18.74
C SER A 16 -0.09 23.96 -18.80
N GLY A 17 1.03 23.28 -18.98
CA GLY A 17 2.31 24.00 -18.98
C GLY A 17 3.51 23.08 -19.13
N SER A 18 4.59 23.47 -18.46
CA SER A 18 5.88 22.79 -18.47
C SER A 18 6.49 22.72 -17.08
N LEU A 19 7.40 21.76 -16.89
CA LEU A 19 8.09 21.51 -15.63
C LEU A 19 9.57 21.30 -15.89
N GLU A 20 10.42 21.92 -15.08
CA GLU A 20 11.87 21.76 -15.11
C GLU A 20 12.36 20.93 -13.93
N VAL A 21 13.20 19.95 -14.22
CA VAL A 21 13.89 19.09 -13.25
C VAL A 21 15.38 19.42 -13.27
N GLN A 22 15.94 19.63 -12.09
CA GLN A 22 17.38 19.82 -11.90
C GLN A 22 17.84 19.09 -10.64
N ASN A 23 18.94 18.35 -10.76
CA ASN A 23 19.55 17.61 -9.63
C ASN A 23 18.57 16.67 -8.89
N GLY A 24 17.67 16.04 -9.63
CA GLY A 24 16.70 15.10 -9.08
C GLY A 24 15.48 15.74 -8.41
N GLU A 25 15.37 17.06 -8.44
CA GLU A 25 14.28 17.83 -7.84
C GLU A 25 13.52 18.65 -8.89
N ILE A 26 12.28 18.99 -8.57
CA ILE A 26 11.48 19.92 -9.35
C ILE A 26 11.99 21.32 -9.06
N ARG A 27 12.57 21.94 -10.07
CA ARG A 27 13.10 23.30 -9.94
C ARG A 27 12.01 24.36 -10.11
N ALA A 28 11.17 24.19 -11.12
CA ALA A 28 10.11 25.13 -11.45
C ALA A 28 9.04 24.46 -12.30
N PHE A 29 7.83 25.02 -12.29
CA PHE A 29 6.78 24.72 -13.24
C PHE A 29 6.00 25.99 -13.55
N VAL A 30 5.52 26.09 -14.79
CA VAL A 30 4.83 27.30 -15.28
C VAL A 30 3.66 26.93 -16.19
N GLU A 31 2.65 27.80 -16.23
CA GLU A 31 1.47 27.69 -17.12
C GLU A 31 1.79 28.18 -18.55
N SER A 32 2.94 27.77 -19.07
CA SER A 32 3.34 28.06 -20.43
C SER A 32 4.18 26.95 -21.02
N GLN A 33 4.22 26.90 -22.33
CA GLN A 33 5.06 25.95 -23.03
C GLN A 33 6.48 26.44 -23.16
N SER A 34 7.45 25.56 -22.99
CA SER A 34 8.84 25.81 -23.31
C SER A 34 9.05 25.84 -24.83
N ARG A 35 9.93 26.76 -25.29
CA ARG A 35 10.36 26.80 -26.69
C ARG A 35 11.75 26.19 -26.91
N LEU A 36 12.32 25.58 -25.88
CA LEU A 36 13.65 24.99 -25.94
C LEU A 36 13.57 23.67 -26.76
N PRO A 37 14.44 23.47 -27.76
CA PRO A 37 14.42 22.30 -28.61
C PRO A 37 14.62 20.97 -27.86
N GLU A 38 15.37 21.01 -26.76
CA GLU A 38 15.66 19.86 -25.90
C GLU A 38 14.52 19.50 -24.93
N ALA A 39 13.47 20.32 -24.86
CA ALA A 39 12.32 20.04 -24.02
C ALA A 39 11.55 18.80 -24.56
N MET A 40 11.29 17.86 -23.68
CA MET A 40 10.51 16.67 -24.02
C MET A 40 9.03 17.05 -24.18
N ASP A 41 8.45 16.71 -25.31
CA ASP A 41 7.01 16.88 -25.54
C ASP A 41 6.21 15.81 -24.80
N GLY A 42 5.38 16.20 -23.86
CA GLY A 42 4.48 15.31 -23.13
C GLY A 42 3.16 15.05 -23.85
N GLU A 43 3.00 15.54 -25.08
CA GLU A 43 1.86 15.25 -25.98
C GLU A 43 0.47 15.53 -25.34
N GLY A 44 0.40 16.50 -24.43
CA GLY A 44 -0.83 16.86 -23.72
C GLY A 44 -1.25 15.88 -22.64
N GLY A 45 -0.39 14.95 -22.25
CA GLY A 45 -0.64 14.00 -21.17
C GLY A 45 -0.70 14.62 -19.78
N TRP A 46 -1.19 13.86 -18.82
CA TRP A 46 -1.11 14.26 -17.41
C TRP A 46 0.27 13.95 -16.84
N LEU A 47 0.85 14.94 -16.19
CA LEU A 47 2.06 14.78 -15.39
C LEU A 47 1.66 14.80 -13.92
N LEU A 48 1.90 13.67 -13.24
CA LEU A 48 1.49 13.40 -11.88
C LEU A 48 2.72 13.19 -10.98
N PRO A 49 2.60 13.39 -9.66
CA PRO A 49 3.61 12.88 -8.75
C PRO A 49 3.75 11.36 -8.87
N GLY A 50 4.94 10.84 -8.65
CA GLY A 50 5.15 9.38 -8.56
C GLY A 50 4.23 8.76 -7.49
N LEU A 51 3.65 7.61 -7.82
CA LEU A 51 2.71 6.94 -6.92
C LEU A 51 3.44 6.33 -5.73
N ILE A 52 2.77 6.32 -4.59
CA ILE A 52 3.28 5.77 -3.33
C ILE A 52 2.36 4.64 -2.90
N GLU A 53 2.93 3.44 -2.83
CA GLU A 53 2.23 2.20 -2.48
C GLU A 53 2.53 1.80 -1.05
N LEU A 54 1.51 1.71 -0.19
CA LEU A 54 1.69 1.36 1.22
C LEU A 54 1.52 -0.12 1.53
N HIS A 55 0.87 -0.88 0.65
CA HIS A 55 0.54 -2.28 0.92
C HIS A 55 0.49 -3.09 -0.37
N THR A 56 1.56 -3.80 -0.67
CA THR A 56 1.60 -4.76 -1.78
C THR A 56 2.27 -6.06 -1.35
N ASP A 57 1.61 -7.18 -1.62
CA ASP A 57 2.10 -8.53 -1.36
C ASP A 57 2.80 -9.15 -2.58
N ASN A 58 3.05 -8.36 -3.62
CA ASN A 58 3.51 -8.91 -4.90
C ASN A 58 4.93 -9.48 -4.86
N LEU A 59 5.78 -9.01 -3.94
CA LEU A 59 7.15 -9.54 -3.82
C LEU A 59 7.15 -11.06 -3.60
N ASP A 60 6.32 -11.55 -2.72
CA ASP A 60 6.21 -12.99 -2.42
C ASP A 60 5.89 -13.82 -3.68
N LYS A 61 5.04 -13.31 -4.57
CA LYS A 61 4.69 -13.98 -5.84
C LYS A 61 5.87 -14.11 -6.79
N PHE A 62 6.84 -13.20 -6.73
CA PHE A 62 8.04 -13.27 -7.56
C PHE A 62 9.10 -14.20 -6.96
N PHE A 63 9.14 -14.32 -5.64
CA PHE A 63 10.03 -15.29 -4.95
C PHE A 63 9.52 -16.72 -5.05
N THR A 64 8.20 -16.91 -4.96
CA THR A 64 7.57 -18.24 -5.08
C THR A 64 6.49 -18.18 -6.17
N PRO A 65 6.89 -18.14 -7.47
CA PRO A 65 5.93 -17.96 -8.57
C PRO A 65 4.98 -19.15 -8.76
N ARG A 66 5.34 -20.31 -8.25
CA ARG A 66 4.51 -21.53 -8.20
C ARG A 66 4.78 -22.28 -6.90
N PRO A 67 3.84 -23.09 -6.41
CA PRO A 67 4.07 -23.95 -5.26
C PRO A 67 5.36 -24.78 -5.42
N LYS A 68 6.21 -24.75 -4.41
CA LYS A 68 7.52 -25.46 -4.39
C LYS A 68 8.54 -25.01 -5.44
N VAL A 69 8.36 -23.81 -6.00
CA VAL A 69 9.33 -23.24 -6.95
C VAL A 69 9.87 -21.94 -6.37
N ASP A 70 11.08 -21.98 -5.85
CA ASP A 70 11.80 -20.80 -5.38
C ASP A 70 12.57 -20.15 -6.53
N TRP A 71 12.48 -18.84 -6.62
CA TRP A 71 13.17 -18.07 -7.63
C TRP A 71 14.40 -17.37 -7.04
N PRO A 72 15.51 -17.20 -7.81
CA PRO A 72 16.67 -16.47 -7.32
C PRO A 72 16.31 -15.06 -6.86
N ALA A 73 16.72 -14.69 -5.66
CA ALA A 73 16.27 -13.49 -4.97
C ALA A 73 16.48 -12.20 -5.77
N HIS A 74 17.65 -12.01 -6.38
CA HIS A 74 17.94 -10.81 -7.18
C HIS A 74 17.08 -10.73 -8.45
N SER A 75 16.85 -11.86 -9.11
CA SER A 75 15.99 -11.94 -10.29
C SER A 75 14.53 -11.66 -9.95
N ALA A 76 14.04 -12.24 -8.85
CA ALA A 76 12.69 -11.97 -8.33
C ALA A 76 12.50 -10.49 -8.01
N MET A 77 13.46 -9.90 -7.31
CA MET A 77 13.42 -8.49 -6.94
C MET A 77 13.43 -7.57 -8.16
N SER A 78 14.26 -7.87 -9.16
CA SER A 78 14.34 -7.09 -10.41
C SER A 78 13.02 -7.09 -11.19
N SER A 79 12.35 -8.25 -11.27
CA SER A 79 11.06 -8.37 -11.94
C SER A 79 9.95 -7.65 -11.18
N HIS A 80 9.93 -7.77 -9.86
CA HIS A 80 9.00 -7.05 -9.00
C HIS A 80 9.19 -5.53 -9.13
N ASP A 81 10.41 -5.04 -9.02
CA ASP A 81 10.76 -3.64 -9.17
C ASP A 81 10.32 -3.07 -10.54
N ALA A 82 10.53 -3.83 -11.62
CA ALA A 82 10.08 -3.44 -12.96
C ALA A 82 8.55 -3.28 -13.03
N LEU A 83 7.79 -4.19 -12.41
CA LEU A 83 6.34 -4.10 -12.35
C LEU A 83 5.88 -2.87 -11.57
N MET A 84 6.56 -2.51 -10.49
CA MET A 84 6.23 -1.32 -9.69
C MET A 84 6.33 -0.05 -10.53
N VAL A 85 7.45 0.18 -11.19
CA VAL A 85 7.63 1.40 -11.99
C VAL A 85 6.76 1.41 -13.25
N ALA A 86 6.53 0.26 -13.89
CA ALA A 86 5.57 0.15 -14.98
C ALA A 86 4.13 0.48 -14.57
N SER A 87 3.84 0.37 -13.28
CA SER A 87 2.55 0.76 -12.67
C SER A 87 2.55 2.21 -12.14
N GLY A 88 3.61 2.97 -12.38
CA GLY A 88 3.74 4.37 -11.93
C GLY A 88 4.22 4.54 -10.49
N ILE A 89 4.55 3.46 -9.82
CA ILE A 89 4.93 3.46 -8.41
C ILE A 89 6.42 3.76 -8.28
N THR A 90 6.77 4.85 -7.61
CA THR A 90 8.15 5.29 -7.39
C THR A 90 8.63 5.05 -5.96
N THR A 91 7.71 4.97 -5.01
CA THR A 91 7.96 4.56 -3.62
C THR A 91 7.01 3.42 -3.28
N VAL A 92 7.56 2.29 -2.86
CA VAL A 92 6.77 1.11 -2.52
C VAL A 92 7.16 0.57 -1.16
N LEU A 93 6.16 0.29 -0.33
CA LEU A 93 6.32 -0.48 0.89
C LEU A 93 5.95 -1.92 0.59
N ASP A 94 6.98 -2.76 0.49
CA ASP A 94 6.79 -4.19 0.31
C ASP A 94 6.26 -4.79 1.61
N ALA A 95 5.05 -5.34 1.55
CA ALA A 95 4.40 -5.93 2.70
C ALA A 95 4.85 -7.38 2.88
N VAL A 96 5.39 -7.68 4.04
CA VAL A 96 5.84 -9.03 4.40
C VAL A 96 5.14 -9.48 5.69
N ALA A 97 4.58 -10.68 5.66
CA ALA A 97 3.87 -11.24 6.81
C ALA A 97 4.84 -11.81 7.84
N ILE A 98 4.62 -11.45 9.10
CA ILE A 98 5.34 -11.95 10.27
C ILE A 98 4.38 -12.77 11.11
N GLY A 99 4.79 -13.97 11.47
CA GLY A 99 3.94 -14.95 12.12
C GLY A 99 3.18 -15.78 11.10
N ASP A 100 3.19 -17.09 11.26
CA ASP A 100 2.44 -17.99 10.41
C ASP A 100 1.30 -18.60 11.22
N VAL A 101 0.14 -18.72 10.61
CA VAL A 101 -1.03 -19.35 11.20
C VAL A 101 -0.83 -20.87 11.29
N ARG A 102 0.07 -21.41 10.49
CA ARG A 102 0.50 -22.81 10.50
C ARG A 102 1.99 -22.93 10.64
N ASP A 103 2.46 -23.65 11.65
CA ASP A 103 3.88 -23.95 11.83
C ASP A 103 4.44 -24.65 10.58
N GLY A 104 5.56 -24.15 10.05
CA GLY A 104 6.24 -24.71 8.89
C GLY A 104 5.74 -24.23 7.52
N GLY A 105 5.06 -23.11 7.43
CA GLY A 105 4.69 -22.48 6.17
C GLY A 105 5.89 -21.87 5.43
N ASP A 106 5.90 -21.98 4.10
CA ASP A 106 6.95 -21.44 3.22
C ASP A 106 7.23 -19.94 3.41
N ARG A 107 6.25 -19.19 3.97
CA ARG A 107 6.37 -17.75 4.24
C ARG A 107 7.49 -17.39 5.21
N LEU A 108 7.69 -18.18 6.25
CA LEU A 108 8.78 -17.92 7.21
C LEU A 108 10.14 -18.17 6.61
N GLU A 109 10.28 -19.21 5.79
CA GLU A 109 11.53 -19.54 5.12
C GLU A 109 11.97 -18.46 4.13
N ASN A 110 11.03 -17.85 3.44
CA ASN A 110 11.30 -16.82 2.44
C ASN A 110 11.41 -15.40 3.02
N LEU A 111 10.96 -15.18 4.25
CA LEU A 111 10.92 -13.85 4.87
C LEU A 111 12.30 -13.16 4.89
N GLU A 112 13.32 -13.85 5.40
CA GLU A 112 14.66 -13.29 5.47
C GLU A 112 15.29 -13.07 4.08
N LYS A 113 15.02 -13.96 3.13
CA LYS A 113 15.45 -13.80 1.73
C LYS A 113 14.88 -12.54 1.12
N MET A 114 13.58 -12.29 1.30
CA MET A 114 12.91 -11.10 0.76
C MET A 114 13.48 -9.82 1.36
N ILE A 115 13.61 -9.77 2.69
CA ILE A 115 14.12 -8.58 3.39
C ILE A 115 15.57 -8.30 3.00
N ASN A 116 16.41 -9.33 2.95
CA ASN A 116 17.79 -9.18 2.54
C ASN A 116 17.91 -8.71 1.08
N ALA A 117 17.08 -9.21 0.18
CA ALA A 117 17.05 -8.77 -1.21
C ALA A 117 16.67 -7.28 -1.34
N ILE A 118 15.69 -6.83 -0.57
CA ILE A 118 15.29 -5.41 -0.55
C ILE A 118 16.45 -4.54 -0.07
N GLU A 119 17.03 -4.85 1.07
CA GLU A 119 18.15 -4.07 1.63
C GLU A 119 19.37 -4.05 0.72
N GLU A 120 19.75 -5.19 0.21
CA GLU A 120 20.94 -5.31 -0.63
C GLU A 120 20.78 -4.57 -1.96
N THR A 121 19.65 -4.73 -2.63
CA THR A 121 19.40 -4.04 -3.90
C THR A 121 19.23 -2.54 -3.73
N GLN A 122 18.61 -2.09 -2.63
CA GLN A 122 18.55 -0.66 -2.26
C GLN A 122 19.96 -0.10 -2.03
N LYS A 123 20.76 -0.77 -1.22
CA LYS A 123 22.14 -0.36 -0.91
C LYS A 123 23.02 -0.28 -2.15
N ARG A 124 22.84 -1.20 -3.09
CA ARG A 124 23.57 -1.22 -4.37
C ARG A 124 23.06 -0.21 -5.39
N GLY A 125 21.91 0.44 -5.13
CA GLY A 125 21.31 1.41 -6.03
C GLY A 125 20.83 0.84 -7.36
N VAL A 126 20.49 -0.45 -7.41
CA VAL A 126 20.05 -1.13 -8.65
C VAL A 126 18.56 -1.08 -8.87
N ASN A 127 17.78 -0.69 -7.86
CA ASN A 127 16.33 -0.58 -7.96
C ASN A 127 15.89 0.66 -8.73
N ARG A 128 14.83 0.53 -9.50
CA ARG A 128 14.17 1.62 -10.20
C ARG A 128 13.27 2.43 -9.26
N ALA A 129 12.43 1.76 -8.47
CA ALA A 129 11.66 2.36 -7.39
C ALA A 129 12.46 2.38 -6.08
N GLU A 130 12.04 3.22 -5.14
CA GLU A 130 12.52 3.14 -3.75
C GLU A 130 11.69 2.12 -3.00
N HIS A 131 12.33 1.06 -2.52
CA HIS A 131 11.70 0.00 -1.76
C HIS A 131 11.89 0.18 -0.26
N ARG A 132 10.80 0.05 0.49
CA ARG A 132 10.77 0.06 1.94
C ARG A 132 9.97 -1.15 2.42
N LEU A 133 9.91 -1.37 3.72
CA LEU A 133 9.23 -2.51 4.33
C LEU A 133 7.98 -2.08 5.09
N HIS A 134 6.92 -2.84 4.88
CA HIS A 134 5.72 -2.88 5.67
C HIS A 134 5.64 -4.24 6.37
N LEU A 135 5.83 -4.27 7.69
CA LEU A 135 5.74 -5.51 8.47
C LEU A 135 4.30 -5.77 8.86
N ARG A 136 3.71 -6.84 8.32
CA ARG A 136 2.36 -7.30 8.63
C ARG A 136 2.42 -8.33 9.74
N CYS A 137 2.00 -7.97 10.95
CA CYS A 137 2.16 -8.79 12.14
C CYS A 137 0.89 -9.57 12.45
N GLU A 138 0.95 -10.90 12.29
CA GLU A 138 -0.10 -11.83 12.73
C GLU A 138 -0.01 -12.04 14.24
N LEU A 139 -0.93 -11.41 14.97
CA LEU A 139 -0.89 -11.33 16.43
C LEU A 139 -1.10 -12.66 17.15
N PRO A 140 -1.97 -13.58 16.66
CA PRO A 140 -2.26 -14.83 17.36
C PRO A 140 -1.13 -15.88 17.33
N HIS A 141 0.09 -15.50 16.94
CA HIS A 141 1.18 -16.45 16.77
C HIS A 141 2.33 -16.19 17.76
N HIS A 142 2.89 -17.26 18.35
CA HIS A 142 3.94 -17.15 19.37
C HIS A 142 5.28 -16.65 18.81
N THR A 143 5.55 -16.83 17.53
CA THR A 143 6.79 -16.38 16.87
C THR A 143 6.74 -14.91 16.43
N THR A 144 5.58 -14.28 16.45
CA THR A 144 5.41 -12.92 15.89
C THR A 144 6.25 -11.89 16.61
N LEU A 145 6.17 -11.81 17.94
CA LEU A 145 6.92 -10.82 18.70
C LEU A 145 8.44 -11.01 18.62
N PRO A 146 9.00 -12.22 18.80
CA PRO A 146 10.45 -12.43 18.64
C PRO A 146 10.97 -12.06 17.26
N LEU A 147 10.25 -12.40 16.19
CA LEU A 147 10.60 -12.01 14.82
C LEU A 147 10.51 -10.51 14.63
N PHE A 148 9.44 -9.89 15.13
CA PHE A 148 9.26 -8.44 15.05
C PHE A 148 10.39 -7.69 15.74
N GLU A 149 10.78 -8.07 16.93
CA GLU A 149 11.89 -7.47 17.68
C GLU A 149 13.21 -7.53 16.90
N LYS A 150 13.44 -8.63 16.19
CA LYS A 150 14.61 -8.80 15.33
C LYS A 150 14.56 -7.92 14.08
N LEU A 151 13.38 -7.82 13.45
CA LEU A 151 13.21 -7.16 12.15
C LEU A 151 12.95 -5.66 12.22
N VAL A 152 12.34 -5.18 13.31
CA VAL A 152 11.99 -3.76 13.46
C VAL A 152 13.21 -2.84 13.48
N GLN A 153 14.37 -3.38 13.74
CA GLN A 153 15.65 -2.65 13.74
C GLN A 153 16.19 -2.42 12.32
N ARG A 154 15.67 -3.12 11.32
CA ARG A 154 16.10 -2.99 9.92
C ARG A 154 15.71 -1.61 9.39
N GLU A 155 16.65 -0.93 8.74
CA GLU A 155 16.49 0.45 8.27
C GLU A 155 15.24 0.69 7.39
N PRO A 156 14.89 -0.21 6.42
CA PRO A 156 13.76 0.04 5.52
C PRO A 156 12.39 -0.06 6.18
N VAL A 157 12.26 -0.53 7.42
CA VAL A 157 10.95 -0.67 8.08
C VAL A 157 10.30 0.69 8.29
N THR A 158 9.19 0.93 7.61
CA THR A 158 8.52 2.24 7.57
C THR A 158 7.09 2.19 8.09
N LEU A 159 6.42 1.05 7.96
CA LEU A 159 5.04 0.84 8.40
C LEU A 159 4.92 -0.54 9.06
N VAL A 160 4.09 -0.62 10.08
CA VAL A 160 3.74 -1.87 10.77
C VAL A 160 2.22 -1.96 10.86
N SER A 161 1.63 -3.07 10.46
CA SER A 161 0.21 -3.34 10.66
C SER A 161 -0.01 -4.48 11.64
N LEU A 162 -1.07 -4.35 12.44
CA LEU A 162 -1.49 -5.34 13.42
C LEU A 162 -2.67 -6.11 12.85
N MET A 163 -2.48 -7.40 12.58
CA MET A 163 -3.50 -8.28 12.00
C MET A 163 -3.94 -9.35 12.99
N ASP A 164 -5.23 -9.62 13.02
CA ASP A 164 -5.81 -10.70 13.81
C ASP A 164 -6.84 -11.43 12.96
N HIS A 165 -6.44 -12.51 12.33
CA HIS A 165 -7.29 -13.35 11.49
C HIS A 165 -7.83 -14.57 12.26
N SER A 166 -7.91 -14.48 13.57
CA SER A 166 -8.48 -15.55 14.40
C SER A 166 -10.02 -15.59 14.27
N PRO A 167 -10.64 -16.74 14.59
CA PRO A 167 -12.10 -16.87 14.50
C PRO A 167 -12.82 -15.86 15.36
N GLY A 168 -13.87 -15.24 14.82
CA GLY A 168 -14.67 -14.25 15.52
C GLY A 168 -14.05 -12.86 15.61
N GLN A 169 -12.88 -12.63 14.99
CA GLN A 169 -12.20 -11.34 14.97
C GLN A 169 -12.28 -10.67 13.59
N ARG A 170 -12.49 -9.36 13.58
CA ARG A 170 -12.33 -8.45 12.43
C ARG A 170 -12.89 -9.00 11.11
N GLN A 171 -12.05 -9.35 10.15
CA GLN A 171 -12.46 -9.91 8.86
C GLN A 171 -13.31 -11.17 9.03
N PHE A 172 -13.01 -11.96 10.04
CA PHE A 172 -13.68 -13.22 10.35
C PHE A 172 -14.64 -13.12 11.54
N ALA A 173 -15.26 -11.98 11.75
CA ALA A 173 -16.31 -11.81 12.76
C ALA A 173 -17.44 -12.83 12.58
N ASN A 174 -17.74 -13.23 11.33
CA ASN A 174 -18.61 -14.36 11.02
C ASN A 174 -17.78 -15.66 10.99
N ARG A 175 -18.02 -16.52 12.00
CA ARG A 175 -17.30 -17.80 12.16
C ARG A 175 -17.62 -18.82 11.07
N GLU A 176 -18.78 -18.75 10.43
CA GLU A 176 -19.12 -19.64 9.31
C GLU A 176 -18.26 -19.31 8.08
N LYS A 177 -18.09 -18.02 7.77
CA LYS A 177 -17.18 -17.56 6.70
C LYS A 177 -15.73 -17.94 6.98
N TYR A 178 -15.32 -17.86 8.25
CA TYR A 178 -13.99 -18.31 8.67
C TYR A 178 -13.76 -19.79 8.36
N ARG A 179 -14.72 -20.65 8.74
CA ARG A 179 -14.66 -22.09 8.49
C ARG A 179 -14.64 -22.40 7.00
N GLU A 180 -15.54 -21.79 6.24
CA GLU A 180 -15.60 -21.98 4.78
C GLU A 180 -14.27 -21.61 4.11
N TYR A 181 -13.70 -20.47 4.46
CA TYR A 181 -12.44 -20.02 3.90
C TYR A 181 -11.27 -20.97 4.22
N TYR A 182 -11.04 -21.28 5.48
CA TYR A 182 -9.89 -22.09 5.88
C TYR A 182 -10.05 -23.57 5.57
N GLN A 183 -11.27 -24.07 5.62
CA GLN A 183 -11.57 -25.46 5.20
C GLN A 183 -11.24 -25.65 3.71
N GLY A 184 -11.62 -24.69 2.88
CA GLY A 184 -11.25 -24.70 1.45
C GLY A 184 -9.76 -24.50 1.22
N LYS A 185 -9.15 -23.54 1.89
CA LYS A 185 -7.72 -23.21 1.74
C LYS A 185 -6.79 -24.37 2.08
N TYR A 186 -7.09 -25.11 3.13
CA TYR A 186 -6.24 -26.21 3.63
C TYR A 186 -6.81 -27.60 3.35
N SER A 187 -7.94 -27.68 2.63
CA SER A 187 -8.61 -28.96 2.30
C SER A 187 -8.89 -29.81 3.54
N LEU A 188 -9.47 -29.19 4.57
CA LEU A 188 -9.76 -29.84 5.86
C LEU A 188 -11.11 -30.55 5.83
N THR A 189 -11.20 -31.69 6.53
CA THR A 189 -12.49 -32.32 6.90
C THR A 189 -13.19 -31.46 7.97
N ASP A 190 -14.49 -31.72 8.22
CA ASP A 190 -15.24 -31.00 9.24
C ASP A 190 -14.61 -31.17 10.65
N ALA A 191 -14.18 -32.39 10.99
CA ALA A 191 -13.50 -32.63 12.26
C ALA A 191 -12.15 -31.90 12.36
N GLN A 192 -11.37 -31.95 11.29
CA GLN A 192 -10.10 -31.18 11.22
C GLN A 192 -10.33 -29.69 11.30
N MET A 193 -11.38 -29.18 10.66
CA MET A 193 -11.72 -27.75 10.73
C MET A 193 -12.13 -27.33 12.14
N GLN A 194 -12.91 -28.13 12.84
CA GLN A 194 -13.29 -27.86 14.22
C GLN A 194 -12.05 -27.81 15.13
N GLN A 195 -11.16 -28.79 15.02
CA GLN A 195 -9.91 -28.81 15.77
C GLN A 195 -9.04 -27.59 15.45
N TYR A 196 -8.90 -27.25 14.17
CA TYR A 196 -8.15 -26.08 13.73
C TYR A 196 -8.70 -24.79 14.33
N GLU A 197 -10.02 -24.60 14.32
CA GLU A 197 -10.67 -23.42 14.91
C GLU A 197 -10.43 -23.33 16.43
N GLU A 198 -10.54 -24.44 17.14
CA GLU A 198 -10.26 -24.48 18.59
C GLU A 198 -8.80 -24.12 18.90
N GLU A 199 -7.85 -24.66 18.13
CA GLU A 199 -6.43 -24.33 18.26
C GLU A 199 -6.16 -22.85 17.99
N GLN A 200 -6.77 -22.27 16.96
CA GLN A 200 -6.61 -20.86 16.63
C GLN A 200 -7.21 -19.93 17.71
N LEU A 201 -8.35 -20.28 18.28
CA LEU A 201 -8.95 -19.56 19.41
C LEU A 201 -8.06 -19.59 20.65
N ALA A 202 -7.46 -20.76 20.97
CA ALA A 202 -6.53 -20.89 22.09
C ALA A 202 -5.26 -20.05 21.89
N LEU A 203 -4.69 -20.06 20.68
CA LEU A 203 -3.53 -19.22 20.32
C LEU A 203 -3.85 -17.73 20.42
N ALA A 204 -4.99 -17.31 19.91
CA ALA A 204 -5.43 -15.91 19.98
C ALA A 204 -5.61 -15.46 21.43
N ALA A 205 -6.27 -16.27 22.26
CA ALA A 205 -6.46 -15.97 23.68
C ALA A 205 -5.13 -15.78 24.44
N ARG A 206 -4.10 -16.51 24.04
CA ARG A 206 -2.78 -16.47 24.69
C ARG A 206 -1.90 -15.34 24.16
N TRP A 207 -1.90 -15.07 22.85
CA TRP A 207 -0.87 -14.27 22.18
C TRP A 207 -1.35 -12.95 21.61
N SER A 208 -2.61 -12.84 21.16
CA SER A 208 -3.05 -11.65 20.41
C SER A 208 -2.86 -10.36 21.18
N GLN A 209 -3.38 -10.27 22.39
CA GLN A 209 -3.33 -9.02 23.15
C GLN A 209 -1.91 -8.66 23.63
N PRO A 210 -1.12 -9.58 24.22
CA PRO A 210 0.26 -9.27 24.59
C PRO A 210 1.13 -8.84 23.41
N ASN A 211 1.00 -9.51 22.26
CA ASN A 211 1.74 -9.14 21.05
C ASN A 211 1.32 -7.77 20.53
N ARG A 212 0.02 -7.49 20.51
CA ARG A 212 -0.54 -6.21 20.08
C ARG A 212 0.05 -5.04 20.87
N GLU A 213 0.01 -5.13 22.18
CA GLU A 213 0.52 -4.09 23.07
C GLU A 213 2.04 -3.91 22.96
N SER A 214 2.79 -5.01 22.91
CA SER A 214 4.25 -4.97 22.79
C SER A 214 4.72 -4.39 21.45
N ILE A 215 4.11 -4.80 20.35
CA ILE A 215 4.45 -4.30 19.02
C ILE A 215 4.10 -2.82 18.90
N ALA A 216 2.92 -2.40 19.37
CA ALA A 216 2.53 -0.99 19.37
C ALA A 216 3.49 -0.12 20.20
N ALA A 217 3.92 -0.59 21.37
CA ALA A 217 4.89 0.11 22.21
C ALA A 217 6.26 0.27 21.52
N LEU A 218 6.74 -0.77 20.83
CA LEU A 218 7.98 -0.71 20.07
C LEU A 218 7.89 0.26 18.89
N CYS A 219 6.77 0.28 18.17
CA CYS A 219 6.54 1.24 17.11
C CYS A 219 6.54 2.67 17.61
N ARG A 220 5.90 2.93 18.74
CA ARG A 220 5.90 4.26 19.38
C ARG A 220 7.30 4.70 19.78
N ALA A 221 8.06 3.82 20.43
CA ALA A 221 9.43 4.11 20.87
C ALA A 221 10.37 4.41 19.68
N ARG A 222 10.15 3.77 18.54
CA ARG A 222 10.96 3.93 17.32
C ARG A 222 10.39 4.95 16.34
N LYS A 223 9.23 5.54 16.63
CA LYS A 223 8.53 6.48 15.74
C LYS A 223 8.21 5.87 14.36
N ILE A 224 7.85 4.59 14.34
CA ILE A 224 7.39 3.89 13.15
C ILE A 224 5.87 4.00 13.08
N ALA A 225 5.34 4.32 11.91
CA ALA A 225 3.91 4.41 11.68
C ALA A 225 3.23 3.05 11.90
N LEU A 226 2.09 3.08 12.59
CA LEU A 226 1.29 1.90 12.91
C LEU A 226 -0.04 1.97 12.16
N ALA A 227 -0.47 0.85 11.60
CA ALA A 227 -1.78 0.67 10.97
C ALA A 227 -2.60 -0.40 11.69
N SER A 228 -3.90 -0.16 11.82
CA SER A 228 -4.87 -1.21 12.11
C SER A 228 -5.17 -2.01 10.85
N HIS A 229 -5.82 -3.16 10.98
CA HIS A 229 -6.17 -4.02 9.86
C HIS A 229 -7.54 -4.66 10.08
N ASP A 230 -8.42 -4.51 9.07
CA ASP A 230 -9.76 -5.11 9.06
C ASP A 230 -10.67 -4.75 10.25
N ASP A 231 -10.51 -3.59 10.85
CA ASP A 231 -11.39 -3.14 11.92
C ASP A 231 -12.86 -3.10 11.44
N ALA A 232 -13.77 -3.61 12.27
CA ALA A 232 -15.17 -3.77 11.92
C ALA A 232 -16.14 -2.99 12.83
N THR A 233 -15.72 -2.63 14.05
CA THR A 233 -16.57 -2.02 15.07
C THR A 233 -15.96 -0.76 15.69
N HIS A 234 -16.77 0.04 16.35
CA HIS A 234 -16.27 1.16 17.15
C HIS A 234 -15.23 0.73 18.20
N ALA A 235 -15.43 -0.42 18.82
CA ALA A 235 -14.50 -0.94 19.82
C ALA A 235 -13.13 -1.27 19.22
N HIS A 236 -13.10 -1.90 18.03
CA HIS A 236 -11.86 -2.16 17.31
C HIS A 236 -11.11 -0.86 17.00
N VAL A 237 -11.83 0.15 16.50
CA VAL A 237 -11.24 1.43 16.13
C VAL A 237 -10.72 2.18 17.35
N ALA A 238 -11.46 2.18 18.45
CA ALA A 238 -11.02 2.80 19.71
C ALA A 238 -9.73 2.16 20.23
N GLU A 239 -9.62 0.85 20.20
CA GLU A 239 -8.39 0.13 20.57
C GLU A 239 -7.23 0.51 19.64
N SER A 240 -7.46 0.49 18.33
CA SER A 240 -6.44 0.85 17.33
C SER A 240 -5.93 2.28 17.52
N HIS A 241 -6.83 3.20 17.81
CA HIS A 241 -6.48 4.59 18.12
C HIS A 241 -5.65 4.71 19.40
N GLN A 242 -6.03 4.03 20.47
CA GLN A 242 -5.28 4.03 21.74
C GLN A 242 -3.86 3.48 21.57
N LEU A 243 -3.67 2.50 20.70
CA LEU A 243 -2.36 1.93 20.38
C LEU A 243 -1.48 2.86 19.52
N GLY A 244 -2.05 3.93 18.98
CA GLY A 244 -1.32 4.91 18.17
C GLY A 244 -1.39 4.67 16.67
N SER A 245 -2.34 3.87 16.18
CA SER A 245 -2.55 3.68 14.74
C SER A 245 -2.90 5.00 14.06
N VAL A 246 -2.22 5.30 12.95
CA VAL A 246 -2.45 6.51 12.13
C VAL A 246 -3.14 6.18 10.81
N ILE A 247 -3.18 4.91 10.45
CA ILE A 247 -3.83 4.39 9.25
C ILE A 247 -4.81 3.29 9.68
N ALA A 248 -6.05 3.39 9.22
CA ALA A 248 -7.04 2.32 9.28
C ALA A 248 -7.01 1.57 7.95
N GLU A 249 -6.32 0.43 7.95
CA GLU A 249 -6.12 -0.38 6.76
C GLU A 249 -7.29 -1.34 6.59
N PHE A 250 -8.02 -1.19 5.48
CA PHE A 250 -9.14 -2.04 5.09
C PHE A 250 -10.26 -2.17 6.15
N PRO A 251 -10.82 -1.08 6.68
CA PRO A 251 -12.00 -1.21 7.52
C PRO A 251 -13.10 -1.95 6.76
N THR A 252 -13.78 -2.89 7.44
CA THR A 252 -14.71 -3.80 6.77
C THR A 252 -16.14 -3.29 6.75
N THR A 253 -16.45 -2.26 7.53
CA THR A 253 -17.78 -1.66 7.68
C THR A 253 -17.73 -0.15 7.54
N PHE A 254 -18.86 0.45 7.16
CA PHE A 254 -19.04 1.90 7.21
C PHE A 254 -18.79 2.46 8.62
N GLU A 255 -19.30 1.79 9.65
CA GLU A 255 -19.13 2.15 11.06
C GLU A 255 -17.64 2.29 11.42
N ALA A 256 -16.83 1.31 11.06
CA ALA A 256 -15.38 1.35 11.34
C ALA A 256 -14.67 2.45 10.56
N ALA A 257 -15.03 2.68 9.30
CA ALA A 257 -14.44 3.75 8.49
C ALA A 257 -14.77 5.14 9.06
N GLU A 258 -16.03 5.38 9.42
CA GLU A 258 -16.47 6.63 10.03
C GLU A 258 -15.80 6.88 11.39
N ALA A 259 -15.74 5.86 12.24
CA ALA A 259 -15.07 5.94 13.53
C ALA A 259 -13.56 6.22 13.37
N SER A 260 -12.92 5.58 12.41
CA SER A 260 -11.50 5.80 12.11
C SER A 260 -11.23 7.25 11.73
N ARG A 261 -12.06 7.83 10.89
CA ARG A 261 -11.95 9.23 10.50
C ARG A 261 -12.19 10.18 11.69
N LYS A 262 -13.16 9.90 12.54
CA LYS A 262 -13.41 10.68 13.75
C LYS A 262 -12.23 10.68 14.73
N HIS A 263 -11.47 9.61 14.77
CA HIS A 263 -10.23 9.50 15.55
C HIS A 263 -8.98 10.04 14.82
N GLY A 264 -9.14 10.65 13.66
CA GLY A 264 -8.03 11.22 12.90
C GLY A 264 -7.15 10.21 12.17
N MET A 265 -7.58 8.96 12.03
CA MET A 265 -6.88 7.96 11.25
C MET A 265 -7.21 8.09 9.76
N ASN A 266 -6.22 7.83 8.90
CA ASN A 266 -6.41 7.79 7.46
C ASN A 266 -7.04 6.46 7.05
N VAL A 267 -8.17 6.52 6.37
CA VAL A 267 -8.87 5.33 5.85
C VAL A 267 -8.23 4.89 4.54
N LEU A 268 -7.65 3.70 4.55
CA LEU A 268 -7.01 3.08 3.39
C LEU A 268 -7.87 1.93 2.87
N MET A 269 -8.17 1.98 1.57
CA MET A 269 -8.92 0.92 0.87
C MET A 269 -8.13 0.37 -0.32
N GLY A 270 -8.51 -0.81 -0.78
CA GLY A 270 -7.88 -1.44 -1.94
C GLY A 270 -8.31 -0.81 -3.27
N ALA A 271 -7.34 -0.45 -4.10
CA ALA A 271 -7.59 0.00 -5.46
C ALA A 271 -8.37 -1.03 -6.31
N PRO A 272 -8.11 -2.35 -6.19
CA PRO A 272 -8.93 -3.36 -6.86
C PRO A 272 -10.42 -3.29 -6.53
N ASN A 273 -10.78 -2.87 -5.32
CA ASN A 273 -12.17 -2.66 -4.91
C ASN A 273 -12.86 -1.57 -5.77
N ILE A 274 -12.15 -0.49 -6.06
CA ILE A 274 -12.62 0.56 -6.98
C ILE A 274 -12.74 0.04 -8.42
N VAL A 275 -11.68 -0.59 -8.93
CA VAL A 275 -11.63 -1.04 -10.34
C VAL A 275 -12.66 -2.12 -10.64
N ARG A 276 -12.86 -3.05 -9.72
CA ARG A 276 -13.82 -4.16 -9.86
C ARG A 276 -15.27 -3.77 -9.52
N GLY A 277 -15.47 -2.63 -8.88
CA GLY A 277 -16.81 -2.14 -8.50
C GLY A 277 -17.36 -2.71 -7.20
N GLY A 278 -16.51 -3.17 -6.30
CA GLY A 278 -16.93 -3.65 -4.98
C GLY A 278 -15.96 -4.63 -4.33
N SER A 279 -16.29 -5.03 -3.10
CA SER A 279 -15.53 -6.03 -2.36
C SER A 279 -15.89 -7.45 -2.80
N HIS A 280 -14.90 -8.29 -2.96
CA HIS A 280 -15.10 -9.73 -3.22
C HIS A 280 -15.53 -10.51 -1.96
N SER A 281 -15.37 -9.93 -0.78
CA SER A 281 -15.68 -10.55 0.52
C SER A 281 -16.98 -10.03 1.16
N GLY A 282 -17.72 -9.16 0.49
CA GLY A 282 -18.96 -8.57 1.01
C GLY A 282 -18.78 -7.47 2.06
N ASN A 283 -17.56 -6.94 2.18
CA ASN A 283 -17.25 -5.80 3.02
C ASN A 283 -17.72 -4.48 2.37
N VAL A 284 -17.64 -3.37 3.11
CA VAL A 284 -18.00 -2.05 2.57
C VAL A 284 -17.19 -1.73 1.31
N ALA A 285 -17.83 -1.17 0.30
CA ALA A 285 -17.18 -0.82 -0.94
C ALA A 285 -16.40 0.49 -0.81
N ALA A 286 -15.22 0.55 -1.40
CA ALA A 286 -14.40 1.76 -1.42
C ALA A 286 -15.11 2.93 -2.13
N SER A 287 -15.91 2.65 -3.16
CA SER A 287 -16.73 3.65 -3.85
C SER A 287 -17.78 4.29 -2.94
N GLU A 288 -18.41 3.51 -2.05
CA GLU A 288 -19.34 4.03 -1.05
C GLU A 288 -18.65 4.97 -0.05
N LEU A 289 -17.44 4.60 0.39
CA LEU A 289 -16.64 5.46 1.26
C LEU A 289 -16.20 6.74 0.55
N ALA A 290 -15.86 6.67 -0.74
CA ALA A 290 -15.56 7.84 -1.56
C ALA A 290 -16.75 8.80 -1.65
N GLN A 291 -17.96 8.29 -1.87
CA GLN A 291 -19.19 9.08 -1.91
C GLN A 291 -19.45 9.85 -0.61
N LEU A 292 -19.09 9.25 0.52
CA LEU A 292 -19.27 9.81 1.85
C LEU A 292 -18.08 10.66 2.34
N GLY A 293 -17.03 10.81 1.50
CA GLY A 293 -15.83 11.55 1.87
C GLY A 293 -14.98 10.86 2.93
N LEU A 294 -15.07 9.54 3.05
CA LEU A 294 -14.37 8.73 4.06
C LEU A 294 -13.19 7.93 3.51
N LEU A 295 -12.72 8.25 2.31
CA LEU A 295 -11.57 7.61 1.68
C LEU A 295 -10.37 8.55 1.68
N ASP A 296 -9.24 8.12 2.21
CA ASP A 296 -8.02 8.93 2.30
C ASP A 296 -6.85 8.38 1.48
N ILE A 297 -6.71 7.05 1.41
CA ILE A 297 -5.57 6.40 0.75
C ILE A 297 -6.09 5.18 -0.03
N LEU A 298 -5.55 4.97 -1.22
CA LEU A 298 -5.69 3.74 -1.98
C LEU A 298 -4.38 2.97 -2.00
N SER A 299 -4.47 1.66 -1.90
CA SER A 299 -3.36 0.73 -2.04
C SER A 299 -3.68 -0.30 -3.11
N SER A 300 -2.69 -0.74 -3.87
CA SER A 300 -2.90 -1.71 -4.95
C SER A 300 -3.13 -3.15 -4.47
N ASP A 301 -2.76 -3.43 -3.24
CA ASP A 301 -2.89 -4.74 -2.61
C ASP A 301 -2.20 -5.83 -3.47
N TYR A 302 -2.95 -6.63 -4.20
CA TYR A 302 -2.44 -7.72 -5.03
C TYR A 302 -2.26 -7.35 -6.51
N TYR A 303 -2.65 -6.15 -6.95
CA TYR A 303 -2.64 -5.76 -8.37
C TYR A 303 -2.07 -4.34 -8.58
N PRO A 304 -0.75 -4.20 -8.74
CA PRO A 304 -0.07 -2.90 -8.80
C PRO A 304 -0.64 -1.92 -9.83
N ALA A 305 -0.97 -2.41 -11.03
CA ALA A 305 -1.53 -1.58 -12.10
C ALA A 305 -2.91 -0.97 -11.77
N SER A 306 -3.60 -1.46 -10.73
CA SER A 306 -4.88 -0.91 -10.32
C SER A 306 -4.77 0.47 -9.67
N LEU A 307 -3.60 0.87 -9.18
CA LEU A 307 -3.45 2.05 -8.33
C LEU A 307 -3.80 3.34 -9.07
N LEU A 308 -3.19 3.60 -10.22
CA LEU A 308 -3.48 4.79 -11.02
C LEU A 308 -4.88 4.71 -11.67
N ASP A 309 -5.26 3.55 -12.16
CA ASP A 309 -6.58 3.32 -12.74
C ASP A 309 -7.69 3.64 -11.72
N ALA A 310 -7.55 3.20 -10.49
CA ALA A 310 -8.49 3.49 -9.41
C ALA A 310 -8.60 4.99 -9.12
N ALA A 311 -7.49 5.72 -9.08
CA ALA A 311 -7.51 7.16 -8.83
C ALA A 311 -8.30 7.91 -9.94
N PHE A 312 -8.07 7.58 -11.20
CA PHE A 312 -8.85 8.17 -12.31
C PHE A 312 -10.32 7.77 -12.29
N ARG A 313 -10.65 6.54 -11.93
CA ARG A 313 -12.05 6.09 -11.78
C ARG A 313 -12.76 6.85 -10.67
N VAL A 314 -12.11 7.10 -9.55
CA VAL A 314 -12.67 7.95 -8.47
C VAL A 314 -12.95 9.36 -8.99
N ALA A 315 -12.02 9.96 -9.73
CA ALA A 315 -12.20 11.30 -10.32
C ALA A 315 -13.33 11.34 -11.35
N ASP A 316 -13.52 10.27 -12.13
CA ASP A 316 -14.56 10.19 -13.16
C ASP A 316 -15.95 9.88 -12.60
N ASP A 317 -16.04 9.30 -11.42
CA ASP A 317 -17.30 8.89 -10.79
C ASP A 317 -18.10 10.09 -10.28
N GLN A 318 -19.20 10.40 -10.95
CA GLN A 318 -20.07 11.53 -10.63
C GLN A 318 -20.84 11.35 -9.32
N SER A 319 -20.82 10.17 -8.73
CA SER A 319 -21.50 9.91 -7.45
C SER A 319 -20.72 10.40 -6.24
N ASN A 320 -19.45 10.77 -6.40
CA ASN A 320 -18.62 11.36 -5.37
C ASN A 320 -18.20 12.80 -5.73
N ARG A 321 -17.51 13.48 -4.83
CA ARG A 321 -17.09 14.88 -4.98
C ARG A 321 -15.58 15.05 -5.24
N PHE A 322 -14.86 13.97 -5.50
CA PHE A 322 -13.43 14.05 -5.77
C PHE A 322 -13.15 14.73 -7.11
N THR A 323 -12.35 15.79 -7.09
CA THR A 323 -11.71 16.33 -8.29
C THR A 323 -10.51 15.44 -8.67
N LEU A 324 -9.97 15.59 -9.88
CA LEU A 324 -8.76 14.83 -10.26
C LEU A 324 -7.59 15.07 -9.30
N PRO A 325 -7.23 16.29 -8.91
CA PRO A 325 -6.19 16.51 -7.90
C PRO A 325 -6.47 15.78 -6.57
N GLN A 326 -7.71 15.81 -6.09
CA GLN A 326 -8.08 15.13 -4.85
C GLN A 326 -7.99 13.61 -4.97
N ALA A 327 -8.42 13.05 -6.10
CA ALA A 327 -8.30 11.62 -6.36
C ALA A 327 -6.83 11.17 -6.48
N VAL A 328 -5.99 11.94 -7.13
CA VAL A 328 -4.54 11.67 -7.24
C VAL A 328 -3.87 11.73 -5.87
N LYS A 329 -4.31 12.59 -4.96
CA LYS A 329 -3.80 12.60 -3.57
C LYS A 329 -3.97 11.27 -2.83
N LEU A 330 -4.99 10.48 -3.18
CA LEU A 330 -5.21 9.15 -2.56
C LEU A 330 -4.03 8.19 -2.78
N VAL A 331 -3.24 8.43 -3.81
CA VAL A 331 -2.10 7.58 -4.22
C VAL A 331 -0.76 8.31 -4.22
N THR A 332 -0.72 9.55 -3.75
CA THR A 332 0.48 10.40 -3.75
C THR A 332 0.67 11.14 -2.43
N LYS A 333 0.05 12.31 -2.26
CA LYS A 333 0.24 13.15 -1.08
C LYS A 333 -0.23 12.49 0.21
N ASN A 334 -1.41 11.88 0.21
CA ASN A 334 -2.00 11.33 1.43
C ASN A 334 -1.16 10.19 2.02
N PRO A 335 -0.72 9.17 1.22
CA PRO A 335 0.21 8.18 1.74
C PRO A 335 1.56 8.76 2.17
N ALA A 336 2.11 9.73 1.44
CA ALA A 336 3.35 10.40 1.84
C ALA A 336 3.20 11.09 3.20
N GLN A 337 2.12 11.81 3.38
CA GLN A 337 1.84 12.54 4.63
C GLN A 337 1.63 11.59 5.81
N ALA A 338 0.91 10.49 5.61
CA ALA A 338 0.69 9.47 6.63
C ALA A 338 1.99 8.85 7.14
N LEU A 339 3.02 8.76 6.28
CA LEU A 339 4.35 8.23 6.60
C LEU A 339 5.37 9.33 6.92
N ASN A 340 4.95 10.59 6.99
CA ASN A 340 5.85 11.75 7.20
C ASN A 340 6.97 11.87 6.14
N LEU A 341 6.68 11.52 4.89
CA LEU A 341 7.57 11.70 3.75
C LEU A 341 7.30 13.07 3.13
N GLN A 342 8.04 14.08 3.56
CA GLN A 342 7.77 15.48 3.20
C GLN A 342 8.39 15.94 1.87
N ASP A 343 9.30 15.16 1.31
CA ASP A 343 10.07 15.48 0.12
C ASP A 343 9.41 15.06 -1.20
N ARG A 344 8.25 14.41 -1.14
CA ARG A 344 7.55 13.79 -2.27
C ARG A 344 6.03 13.85 -2.13
N GLY A 345 5.31 13.34 -3.13
CA GLY A 345 3.85 13.20 -3.11
C GLY A 345 3.09 14.36 -3.74
N VAL A 346 3.76 15.42 -4.10
CA VAL A 346 3.19 16.59 -4.80
C VAL A 346 4.15 17.11 -5.86
N ILE A 347 3.59 17.77 -6.90
CA ILE A 347 4.38 18.61 -7.79
C ILE A 347 4.54 19.96 -7.09
N GLY A 348 5.75 20.23 -6.66
CA GLY A 348 6.12 21.47 -5.95
C GLY A 348 7.61 21.74 -6.08
N GLU A 349 7.99 23.02 -6.05
CA GLU A 349 9.40 23.41 -6.11
C GLU A 349 10.18 22.82 -4.92
N GLY A 350 11.35 22.25 -5.19
CA GLY A 350 12.20 21.59 -4.21
C GLY A 350 11.78 20.18 -3.83
N LYS A 351 10.64 19.67 -4.32
CA LYS A 351 10.23 18.28 -4.13
C LYS A 351 11.01 17.37 -5.07
N ARG A 352 11.16 16.11 -4.67
CA ARG A 352 11.76 15.08 -5.54
C ARG A 352 11.02 15.03 -6.87
N ALA A 353 11.78 14.92 -7.96
CA ALA A 353 11.22 14.71 -9.28
C ALA A 353 10.87 13.23 -9.50
N ASP A 354 9.94 12.73 -8.67
CA ASP A 354 9.25 11.47 -8.85
C ASP A 354 7.96 11.76 -9.60
N LEU A 355 7.90 11.38 -10.87
CA LEU A 355 6.87 11.82 -11.80
C LEU A 355 6.35 10.67 -12.65
N VAL A 356 5.09 10.76 -13.03
CA VAL A 356 4.42 9.85 -13.97
C VAL A 356 3.80 10.68 -15.09
N LEU A 357 4.09 10.31 -16.33
CA LEU A 357 3.39 10.81 -17.52
C LEU A 357 2.41 9.76 -18.01
N ALA A 358 1.14 10.13 -18.10
CA ALA A 358 0.07 9.22 -18.48
C ALA A 358 -0.89 9.85 -19.48
N HIS A 359 -1.46 9.01 -20.36
CA HIS A 359 -2.48 9.39 -21.33
C HIS A 359 -3.71 8.50 -21.19
N ARG A 360 -4.88 9.07 -21.48
CA ARG A 360 -6.10 8.29 -21.61
C ARG A 360 -6.21 7.76 -23.05
N LYS A 361 -6.41 6.44 -23.17
CA LYS A 361 -6.69 5.77 -24.43
C LYS A 361 -7.88 4.83 -24.21
N ASP A 362 -8.97 5.02 -24.94
CA ASP A 362 -10.16 4.15 -24.85
C ASP A 362 -10.67 3.92 -23.40
N ASN A 363 -10.86 4.99 -22.64
CA ASN A 363 -11.27 4.95 -21.23
C ASN A 363 -10.29 4.27 -20.26
N HIS A 364 -9.07 3.99 -20.71
CA HIS A 364 -8.02 3.45 -19.88
C HIS A 364 -6.84 4.42 -19.75
N ILE A 365 -6.23 4.47 -18.58
CA ILE A 365 -5.04 5.30 -18.33
C ILE A 365 -3.79 4.48 -18.61
N HIS A 366 -3.02 4.93 -19.61
CA HIS A 366 -1.74 4.34 -19.96
C HIS A 366 -0.61 5.16 -19.36
N ILE A 367 0.35 4.49 -18.74
CA ILE A 367 1.58 5.09 -18.24
C ILE A 367 2.61 5.04 -19.36
N ASP A 368 3.07 6.22 -19.79
CA ASP A 368 4.05 6.32 -20.87
C ASP A 368 5.48 6.40 -20.34
N HIS A 369 5.69 7.20 -19.28
CA HIS A 369 7.00 7.38 -18.68
C HIS A 369 6.90 7.56 -17.17
N VAL A 370 7.94 7.10 -16.49
CA VAL A 370 8.10 7.28 -15.04
C VAL A 370 9.52 7.74 -14.74
N TRP A 371 9.64 8.74 -13.88
CA TRP A 371 10.93 9.24 -13.37
C TRP A 371 10.98 9.08 -11.86
N ARG A 372 12.13 8.70 -11.35
CA ARG A 372 12.44 8.76 -9.93
C ARG A 372 13.67 9.62 -9.71
N GLN A 373 13.54 10.67 -8.90
CA GLN A 373 14.58 11.69 -8.70
C GLN A 373 15.17 12.20 -10.02
N GLY A 374 14.30 12.48 -10.97
CA GLY A 374 14.67 12.99 -12.29
C GLY A 374 15.26 11.98 -13.26
N LYS A 375 15.56 10.76 -12.81
CA LYS A 375 16.04 9.68 -13.66
C LYS A 375 14.85 8.89 -14.23
N ARG A 376 14.82 8.73 -15.55
CA ARG A 376 13.81 7.90 -16.20
C ARG A 376 14.01 6.43 -15.80
N VAL A 377 12.94 5.81 -15.29
CA VAL A 377 12.94 4.41 -14.81
C VAL A 377 11.96 3.52 -15.56
N PHE A 378 11.06 4.16 -16.35
CA PHE A 378 10.14 3.47 -17.26
C PHE A 378 9.89 4.31 -18.52
#